data_3a574cc6b87bab246f5390c7e7dbea93
#
_entry.id   3a574cc6b87bab246f5390c7e7dbea93
#
_cell.length_a   1.000
_cell.length_b   1.000
_cell.length_c   1.000
_cell.angle_alpha   90.00
_cell.angle_beta   90.00
_cell.angle_gamma   90.00
#
_symmetry.space_group_name_H-M   'P 1'
#
loop_
_entity.id
_entity.type
_entity.pdbx_description
1 polymer ?
#
loop_
_entity_poly.entity_id
_entity_poly.type
_entity_poly.pdbx_seq_one_letter_code
_entity_poly.pdbx_strand_id
1 'polypeptide(L)'
;LGNLYLSEDKLDKAADAILKGLEKGKIKKISPVHLTLGQVYFELQKFEDAKKNFRIAARDKDKKIKQQANNWIKYTENEEIRVKNLALRRDYIQMNST
;
A
#
# COMPACT_ATOMS: atom_id res chain seq x y z
N LEU A 1 -16.54 12.82 -0.72
CA LEU A 1 -15.55 13.89 -0.59
C LEU A 1 -14.69 13.77 0.66
N GLY A 2 -15.29 13.39 1.79
CA GLY A 2 -14.55 13.23 3.03
C GLY A 2 -13.46 12.16 2.98
N ASN A 3 -13.67 11.13 2.19
CA ASN A 3 -12.71 10.04 2.09
C ASN A 3 -11.45 10.43 1.35
N LEU A 4 -11.51 11.45 0.52
CA LEU A 4 -10.34 11.92 -0.21
C LEU A 4 -9.34 12.60 0.73
N TYR A 5 -9.77 12.92 1.93
CA TYR A 5 -8.99 13.67 2.88
C TYR A 5 -8.62 12.86 4.12
N LEU A 6 -8.54 11.53 3.97
CA LEU A 6 -7.94 10.74 5.02
C LEU A 6 -6.50 11.22 5.18
N SER A 7 -6.26 11.95 6.24
CA SER A 7 -4.92 12.48 6.51
C SER A 7 -3.95 11.31 6.74
N GLU A 8 -2.67 11.58 6.54
CA GLU A 8 -1.63 10.59 6.81
C GLU A 8 -1.73 10.08 8.25
N ASP A 9 -2.11 10.95 9.19
CA ASP A 9 -2.29 10.57 10.59
C ASP A 9 -3.35 9.50 10.76
N LYS A 10 -4.48 9.63 10.06
CA LYS A 10 -5.55 8.64 10.13
C LYS A 10 -5.14 7.32 9.51
N LEU A 11 -4.40 7.37 8.41
CA LEU A 11 -3.90 6.17 7.74
C LEU A 11 -2.85 5.47 8.61
N ASP A 12 -1.95 6.22 9.22
CA ASP A 12 -0.96 5.67 10.16
C ASP A 12 -1.64 5.00 11.35
N LYS A 13 -2.66 5.65 11.91
CA LYS A 13 -3.42 5.08 13.02
C LYS A 13 -4.15 3.80 12.60
N ALA A 14 -4.70 3.78 11.39
CA ALA A 14 -5.36 2.59 10.88
C ALA A 14 -4.36 1.44 10.74
N ALA A 15 -3.19 1.70 10.19
CA ALA A 15 -2.13 0.69 10.07
C ALA A 15 -1.72 0.18 11.44
N ASP A 16 -1.49 1.06 12.40
CA ASP A 16 -1.11 0.68 13.76
C ASP A 16 -2.17 -0.19 14.42
N ALA A 17 -3.44 0.16 14.27
CA ALA A 17 -4.53 -0.60 14.86
C ALA A 17 -4.59 -2.01 14.27
N ILE A 18 -4.42 -2.13 12.95
CA ILE A 18 -4.40 -3.43 12.27
C ILE A 18 -3.21 -4.26 12.74
N LEU A 19 -2.02 -3.65 12.81
CA LEU A 19 -0.82 -4.35 13.27
C LEU A 19 -0.96 -4.85 14.69
N LYS A 20 -1.53 -4.04 15.58
CA LYS A 20 -1.77 -4.45 16.96
C LYS A 20 -2.76 -5.60 17.04
N GLY A 21 -3.79 -5.58 16.19
CA GLY A 21 -4.76 -6.67 16.13
C GLY A 21 -4.11 -7.97 15.67
N LEU A 22 -3.23 -7.92 14.68
CA LEU A 22 -2.48 -9.07 14.20
C LEU A 22 -1.54 -9.61 15.27
N GLU A 23 -0.83 -8.71 15.94
CA GLU A 23 0.13 -9.09 17.01
C GLU A 23 -0.57 -9.80 18.15
N LYS A 24 -1.76 -9.35 18.52
CA LYS A 24 -2.53 -9.94 19.61
C LYS A 24 -3.27 -11.21 19.20
N GLY A 25 -3.20 -11.60 17.93
CA GLY A 25 -3.85 -12.80 17.44
C GLY A 25 -5.37 -12.71 17.42
N LYS A 26 -5.93 -11.51 17.46
CA LYS A 26 -7.39 -11.30 17.46
C LYS A 26 -8.01 -11.40 16.08
N ILE A 27 -7.20 -11.38 15.03
CA ILE A 27 -7.69 -11.41 13.67
C ILE A 27 -7.48 -12.82 13.13
N LYS A 28 -8.59 -13.50 12.78
CA LYS A 28 -8.56 -14.88 12.32
C LYS A 28 -8.23 -15.02 10.84
N LYS A 29 -8.64 -14.06 10.02
CA LYS A 29 -8.39 -14.09 8.57
C LYS A 29 -7.26 -13.13 8.25
N ILE A 30 -6.07 -13.67 8.09
CA ILE A 30 -4.85 -12.88 7.93
C ILE A 30 -4.76 -12.27 6.53
N SER A 31 -5.11 -13.02 5.49
CA SER A 31 -4.91 -12.54 4.12
C SER A 31 -5.75 -11.32 3.75
N PRO A 32 -7.08 -11.27 4.06
CA PRO A 32 -7.84 -10.05 3.80
C PRO A 32 -7.31 -8.84 4.57
N VAL A 33 -6.77 -9.08 5.78
CA VAL A 33 -6.19 -8.01 6.59
C VAL A 33 -4.92 -7.48 5.94
N HIS A 34 -4.07 -8.35 5.41
CA HIS A 34 -2.86 -7.93 4.71
C HIS A 34 -3.18 -7.20 3.40
N LEU A 35 -4.30 -7.55 2.73
CA LEU A 35 -4.77 -6.75 1.59
C LEU A 35 -5.11 -5.34 2.03
N THR A 36 -5.87 -5.20 3.10
CA THR A 36 -6.26 -3.89 3.63
C THR A 36 -5.04 -3.09 4.06
N LEU A 37 -4.13 -3.73 4.78
CA LEU A 37 -2.91 -3.08 5.25
C LEU A 37 -2.05 -2.62 4.09
N GLY A 38 -1.95 -3.45 3.04
CA GLY A 38 -1.24 -3.07 1.82
C GLY A 38 -1.85 -1.85 1.16
N GLN A 39 -3.18 -1.78 1.11
CA GLN A 39 -3.89 -0.62 0.55
C GLN A 39 -3.62 0.65 1.36
N VAL A 40 -3.59 0.53 2.69
CA VAL A 40 -3.28 1.67 3.56
C VAL A 40 -1.86 2.18 3.29
N TYR A 41 -0.90 1.27 3.21
CA TYR A 41 0.48 1.67 2.90
C TYR A 41 0.60 2.25 1.49
N PHE A 42 -0.17 1.73 0.54
CA PHE A 42 -0.22 2.29 -0.81
C PHE A 42 -0.67 3.75 -0.77
N GLU A 43 -1.73 4.05 -0.02
CA GLU A 43 -2.23 5.41 0.11
C GLU A 43 -1.21 6.33 0.79
N LEU A 44 -0.40 5.78 1.69
CA LEU A 44 0.68 6.50 2.36
C LEU A 44 1.91 6.63 1.47
N GLN A 45 1.88 6.08 0.27
CA GLN A 45 3.02 6.02 -0.66
C GLN A 45 4.21 5.22 -0.10
N LYS A 46 3.94 4.35 0.85
CA LYS A 46 4.94 3.41 1.37
C LYS A 46 4.88 2.13 0.54
N PHE A 47 5.39 2.23 -0.68
CA PHE A 47 5.21 1.18 -1.70
C PHE A 47 5.88 -0.14 -1.34
N GLU A 48 7.05 -0.11 -0.70
CA GLU A 48 7.71 -1.35 -0.29
C GLU A 48 6.88 -2.10 0.77
N ASP A 49 6.36 -1.37 1.75
CA ASP A 49 5.52 -1.96 2.78
C ASP A 49 4.20 -2.47 2.18
N ALA A 50 3.64 -1.73 1.23
CA ALA A 50 2.43 -2.15 0.52
C ALA A 50 2.67 -3.47 -0.21
N LYS A 51 3.74 -3.57 -1.01
CA LYS A 51 4.06 -4.79 -1.75
C LYS A 51 4.30 -5.97 -0.82
N LYS A 52 4.97 -5.73 0.29
CA LYS A 52 5.25 -6.77 1.30
C LYS A 52 3.95 -7.40 1.80
N ASN A 53 2.97 -6.55 2.15
CA ASN A 53 1.69 -7.02 2.64
C ASN A 53 0.87 -7.71 1.54
N PHE A 54 0.90 -7.19 0.33
CA PHE A 54 0.22 -7.84 -0.79
C PHE A 54 0.84 -9.21 -1.10
N ARG A 55 2.15 -9.37 -0.98
CA ARG A 55 2.80 -10.68 -1.18
C ARG A 55 2.35 -11.69 -0.15
N ILE A 56 2.16 -11.27 1.09
CA ILE A 56 1.63 -12.16 2.14
C ILE A 56 0.21 -12.59 1.76
N ALA A 57 -0.63 -11.66 1.34
CA ALA A 57 -1.99 -11.98 0.92
C ALA A 57 -1.99 -12.91 -0.31
N ALA A 58 -1.02 -12.76 -1.20
CA ALA A 58 -0.93 -13.59 -2.41
C ALA A 58 -0.59 -15.04 -2.12
N ARG A 59 -0.21 -15.37 -0.89
CA ARG A 59 0.06 -16.75 -0.48
C ARG A 59 -1.21 -17.50 -0.08
N ASP A 60 -2.36 -16.82 -0.07
CA ASP A 60 -3.62 -17.43 0.32
C ASP A 60 -4.02 -18.54 -0.66
N LYS A 61 -4.71 -19.54 -0.15
CA LYS A 61 -5.21 -20.65 -0.97
C LYS A 61 -6.41 -20.23 -1.80
N ASP A 62 -7.13 -19.19 -1.38
CA ASP A 62 -8.27 -18.65 -2.11
C ASP A 62 -7.78 -17.92 -3.36
N LYS A 63 -8.23 -18.42 -4.52
CA LYS A 63 -7.81 -17.87 -5.81
C LYS A 63 -8.19 -16.41 -5.97
N LYS A 64 -9.33 -16.00 -5.42
CA LYS A 64 -9.79 -14.61 -5.52
C LYS A 64 -8.86 -13.67 -4.78
N ILE A 65 -8.50 -14.03 -3.55
CA ILE A 65 -7.60 -13.22 -2.73
C ILE A 65 -6.21 -13.17 -3.38
N LYS A 66 -5.72 -14.30 -3.84
CA LYS A 66 -4.44 -14.39 -4.53
C LYS A 66 -4.41 -13.49 -5.76
N GLN A 67 -5.46 -13.53 -6.57
CA GLN A 67 -5.56 -12.71 -7.77
C GLN A 67 -5.62 -11.22 -7.43
N GLN A 68 -6.42 -10.86 -6.44
CA GLN A 68 -6.51 -9.48 -5.98
C GLN A 68 -5.14 -8.97 -5.51
N ALA A 69 -4.45 -9.76 -4.71
CA ALA A 69 -3.14 -9.40 -4.20
C ALA A 69 -2.12 -9.20 -5.33
N ASN A 70 -2.12 -10.11 -6.31
CA ASN A 70 -1.20 -10.01 -7.45
C ASN A 70 -1.50 -8.79 -8.30
N ASN A 71 -2.79 -8.46 -8.48
CA ASN A 71 -3.19 -7.25 -9.21
C ASN A 71 -2.71 -6.00 -8.47
N TRP A 72 -2.83 -5.97 -7.16
CA TRP A 72 -2.37 -4.87 -6.34
C TRP A 72 -0.85 -4.70 -6.40
N ILE A 73 -0.12 -5.82 -6.43
CA ILE A 73 1.34 -5.77 -6.56
C ILE A 73 1.73 -5.07 -7.86
N LYS A 74 1.12 -5.46 -8.97
CA LYS A 74 1.38 -4.84 -10.27
C LYS A 74 1.03 -3.36 -10.26
N TYR A 75 -0.12 -3.04 -9.72
CA TYR A 75 -0.59 -1.66 -9.64
C TYR A 75 0.37 -0.81 -8.79
N THR A 76 0.83 -1.36 -7.68
CA THR A 76 1.77 -0.68 -6.80
C THR A 76 3.11 -0.44 -7.50
N GLU A 77 3.63 -1.45 -8.21
CA GLU A 77 4.87 -1.31 -8.96
C GLU A 77 4.76 -0.22 -10.04
N ASN A 78 3.65 -0.20 -10.76
CA ASN A 78 3.41 0.82 -11.78
C ASN A 78 3.34 2.21 -11.18
N GLU A 79 2.66 2.34 -10.05
CA GLU A 79 2.52 3.62 -9.35
C GLU A 79 3.87 4.09 -8.81
N GLU A 80 4.68 3.17 -8.30
CA GLU A 80 6.02 3.47 -7.81
C GLU A 80 6.89 4.06 -8.92
N ILE A 81 6.83 3.44 -10.12
CA ILE A 81 7.57 3.92 -11.29
C ILE A 81 7.06 5.30 -11.70
N ARG A 82 5.74 5.49 -11.73
CA ARG A 82 5.14 6.76 -12.10
C ARG A 82 5.60 7.88 -11.17
N VAL A 83 5.59 7.64 -9.87
CA VAL A 83 6.00 8.63 -8.88
C VAL A 83 7.49 8.97 -9.04
N LYS A 84 8.33 7.96 -9.24
CA LYS A 84 9.77 8.17 -9.48
C LYS A 84 10.00 9.02 -10.72
N ASN A 85 9.29 8.73 -11.80
CA ASN A 85 9.44 9.47 -13.05
C ASN A 85 9.01 10.91 -12.90
N LEU A 86 7.92 11.15 -12.17
CA LEU A 86 7.47 12.52 -11.89
C LEU A 86 8.51 13.30 -11.08
N ALA A 87 9.10 12.67 -10.09
CA ALA A 87 10.13 13.32 -9.27
C ALA A 87 11.36 13.67 -10.11
N LEU A 88 11.82 12.74 -10.95
CA LEU A 88 12.96 12.98 -11.84
C LEU A 88 12.67 14.10 -12.81
N ARG A 89 11.48 14.14 -13.39
CA ARG A 89 11.09 15.20 -14.32
C ARG A 89 11.06 16.54 -13.63
N ARG A 90 10.55 16.61 -12.41
CA ARG A 90 10.51 17.83 -11.63
C ARG A 90 11.93 18.35 -11.34
N ASP A 91 12.81 17.46 -10.92
CA ASP A 91 14.21 17.81 -10.64
C ASP A 91 14.91 18.31 -11.90
N TYR A 92 14.67 17.65 -13.03
CA TYR A 92 15.24 18.08 -14.31
C TYR A 92 14.78 19.48 -14.69
N ILE A 93 13.49 19.77 -14.54
CA ILE A 93 12.93 21.09 -14.85
C ILE A 93 13.54 22.15 -13.94
N GLN A 94 13.69 21.86 -12.65
CA GLN A 94 14.30 22.80 -11.71
C GLN A 94 15.75 23.09 -12.06
N MET A 95 16.51 22.05 -12.43
CA MET A 95 17.92 22.22 -12.83
C MET A 95 18.06 23.10 -14.06
N ASN A 96 17.10 23.07 -14.98
CA ASN A 96 17.17 23.82 -16.23
C ASN A 96 16.51 25.18 -16.17
N SER A 97 15.83 25.52 -15.07
CA SER A 97 15.12 26.79 -14.97
C SER A 97 15.92 27.91 -14.29
N THR A 98 17.15 27.64 -13.94
CA THR A 98 18.06 28.68 -13.42
C THR A 98 18.97 29.27 -14.54
#